data_abe771df53018de8396eb2ebfd45b352
#
_entry.id   abe771df53018de8396eb2ebfd45b352
#
_cell.length_a   1.000
_cell.length_b   1.000
_cell.length_c   1.000
_cell.angle_alpha   90.00
_cell.angle_beta   90.00
_cell.angle_gamma   90.00
#
_symmetry.space_group_name_H-M   'P 1'
#
loop_
_entity.id
_entity.type
_entity.pdbx_description
1 polymer ?
#
loop_
_entity_poly.entity_id
_entity_poly.type
_entity_poly.pdbx_seq_one_letter_code
_entity_poly.pdbx_strand_id
1 'polypeptide(L)'
;MKPKTRGEAEAEITQAVIKFEKEYLGRGPLDARTFFVHDMVLIRLRGLLTAGDRKLAETREGQSLLKETRRQLFESSITVFEEMIAQTTGCKLISLHTDISSKTGERIIVLTTNTNLEELYR
;
A
#
# COMPACT_ATOMS: atom_id res chain seq x y z
N MET A 1 29.35 1.35 2.66
CA MET A 1 27.96 0.98 2.97
C MET A 1 27.43 -0.01 1.93
N LYS A 2 26.90 -1.11 2.40
CA LYS A 2 26.34 -2.11 1.50
C LYS A 2 25.02 -1.62 0.93
N PRO A 3 24.80 -1.64 -0.39
CA PRO A 3 23.49 -1.30 -0.95
C PRO A 3 22.46 -2.34 -0.54
N LYS A 4 21.22 -1.90 -0.44
CA LYS A 4 20.09 -2.80 -0.13
C LYS A 4 19.87 -3.79 -1.26
N THR A 5 19.52 -5.01 -0.91
CA THR A 5 19.02 -5.97 -1.89
C THR A 5 17.56 -5.65 -2.20
N ARG A 6 17.05 -6.25 -3.28
CA ARG A 6 15.64 -6.13 -3.66
C ARG A 6 14.72 -6.55 -2.51
N GLY A 7 15.01 -7.72 -1.90
CA GLY A 7 14.21 -8.22 -0.79
C GLY A 7 14.22 -7.30 0.42
N GLU A 8 15.37 -6.71 0.72
CA GLU A 8 15.48 -5.76 1.83
C GLU A 8 14.69 -4.49 1.58
N ALA A 9 14.75 -3.97 0.36
CA ALA A 9 13.99 -2.78 -0.02
C ALA A 9 12.48 -3.05 0.00
N GLU A 10 12.06 -4.19 -0.51
CA GLU A 10 10.64 -4.61 -0.47
C GLU A 10 10.16 -4.74 0.97
N ALA A 11 10.98 -5.34 1.84
CA ALA A 11 10.64 -5.50 3.26
C ALA A 11 10.54 -4.14 3.98
N GLU A 12 11.42 -3.20 3.65
CA GLU A 12 11.40 -1.87 4.24
C GLU A 12 10.10 -1.14 3.89
N ILE A 13 9.64 -1.24 2.66
CA ILE A 13 8.37 -0.66 2.24
C ILE A 13 7.21 -1.33 2.97
N THR A 14 7.24 -2.65 3.09
CA THR A 14 6.21 -3.39 3.82
C THR A 14 6.07 -2.87 5.25
N GLN A 15 7.19 -2.70 5.96
CA GLN A 15 7.15 -2.19 7.33
C GLN A 15 6.65 -0.76 7.41
N ALA A 16 7.03 0.08 6.45
CA ALA A 16 6.56 1.47 6.40
C ALA A 16 5.04 1.55 6.17
N VAL A 17 4.50 0.68 5.32
CA VAL A 17 3.06 0.62 5.06
C VAL A 17 2.29 0.13 6.28
N ILE A 18 2.81 -0.89 6.96
CA ILE A 18 2.20 -1.40 8.19
C ILE A 18 2.13 -0.29 9.24
N LYS A 19 3.22 0.45 9.41
CA LYS A 19 3.28 1.58 10.34
C LYS A 19 2.27 2.64 9.97
N PHE A 20 2.17 2.98 8.69
CA PHE A 20 1.21 3.94 8.17
C PHE A 20 -0.23 3.51 8.51
N GLU A 21 -0.57 2.24 8.25
CA GLU A 21 -1.89 1.72 8.53
C GLU A 21 -2.24 1.84 10.02
N LYS A 22 -1.31 1.50 10.91
CA LYS A 22 -1.52 1.62 12.35
C LYS A 22 -1.70 3.06 12.80
N GLU A 23 -0.87 3.97 12.33
CA GLU A 23 -0.88 5.37 12.76
C GLU A 23 -2.05 6.17 12.19
N TYR A 24 -2.40 5.96 10.93
CA TYR A 24 -3.41 6.76 10.24
C TYR A 24 -4.79 6.11 10.19
N LEU A 25 -4.85 4.79 10.19
CA LEU A 25 -6.11 4.06 10.08
C LEU A 25 -6.46 3.30 11.36
N GLY A 26 -5.59 3.39 12.36
CA GLY A 26 -5.82 2.83 13.70
C GLY A 26 -5.59 1.33 13.83
N ARG A 27 -5.33 0.63 12.72
CA ARG A 27 -5.15 -0.82 12.76
C ARG A 27 -4.25 -1.28 11.62
N GLY A 28 -3.29 -2.14 11.94
CA GLY A 28 -2.43 -2.75 10.93
C GLY A 28 -3.09 -3.98 10.28
N PRO A 29 -2.62 -4.36 9.08
CA PRO A 29 -3.10 -5.57 8.41
C PRO A 29 -2.59 -6.84 9.10
N LEU A 30 -3.27 -7.96 8.85
CA LEU A 30 -2.82 -9.27 9.33
C LEU A 30 -1.66 -9.81 8.48
N ASP A 31 -1.61 -9.43 7.20
CA ASP A 31 -0.54 -9.81 6.28
C ASP A 31 -0.29 -8.67 5.31
N ALA A 32 0.97 -8.44 4.99
CA ALA A 32 1.38 -7.39 4.06
C ALA A 32 2.60 -7.86 3.29
N ARG A 33 2.58 -7.65 1.96
CA ARG A 33 3.70 -8.01 1.08
C ARG A 33 3.92 -6.93 0.03
N THR A 34 5.18 -6.71 -0.30
CA THR A 34 5.60 -5.75 -1.31
C THR A 34 6.43 -6.44 -2.37
N PHE A 35 6.16 -6.12 -3.62
CA PHE A 35 6.86 -6.68 -4.78
C PHE A 35 7.24 -5.55 -5.73
N PHE A 36 8.46 -5.56 -6.23
CA PHE A 36 8.87 -4.67 -7.31
C PHE A 36 8.62 -5.37 -8.63
N VAL A 37 7.86 -4.74 -9.51
CA VAL A 37 7.52 -5.26 -10.83
C VAL A 37 7.80 -4.16 -11.84
N HIS A 38 8.90 -4.25 -12.56
CA HIS A 38 9.36 -3.25 -13.51
C HIS A 38 9.56 -1.90 -12.80
N ASP A 39 8.78 -0.87 -13.12
CA ASP A 39 8.82 0.45 -12.48
C ASP A 39 7.74 0.62 -11.42
N MET A 40 7.12 -0.47 -10.99
CA MET A 40 5.99 -0.44 -10.05
C MET A 40 6.35 -1.08 -8.72
N VAL A 41 5.76 -0.53 -7.66
CA VAL A 41 5.77 -1.14 -6.33
C VAL A 41 4.35 -1.66 -6.11
N LEU A 42 4.22 -2.97 -6.02
CA LEU A 42 2.94 -3.62 -5.76
C LEU A 42 2.87 -4.01 -4.29
N ILE A 43 1.88 -3.48 -3.58
CA ILE A 43 1.70 -3.74 -2.16
C ILE A 43 0.36 -4.44 -1.97
N ARG A 44 0.39 -5.58 -1.30
CA ARG A 44 -0.80 -6.36 -1.03
C ARG A 44 -1.03 -6.44 0.48
N LEU A 45 -2.21 -6.02 0.93
CA LEU A 45 -2.58 -6.00 2.34
C LEU A 45 -3.82 -6.85 2.56
N ARG A 46 -3.80 -7.68 3.59
CA ARG A 46 -4.93 -8.54 3.95
C ARG A 46 -5.31 -8.33 5.41
N GLY A 47 -6.57 -8.60 5.73
CA GLY A 47 -7.05 -8.53 7.09
C GLY A 47 -7.24 -7.12 7.62
N LEU A 48 -7.59 -6.18 6.73
CA LEU A 48 -7.81 -4.78 7.09
C LEU A 48 -9.21 -4.50 7.62
N LEU A 49 -10.20 -5.31 7.24
CA LEU A 49 -11.58 -5.04 7.61
C LEU A 49 -11.87 -5.36 9.07
N THR A 50 -12.42 -4.39 9.78
CA THR A 50 -12.95 -4.57 11.13
C THR A 50 -14.31 -5.26 11.06
N ALA A 51 -14.86 -5.63 12.22
CA ALA A 51 -16.22 -6.18 12.28
C ALA A 51 -17.25 -5.18 11.75
N GLY A 52 -17.06 -3.87 12.06
CA GLY A 52 -17.93 -2.82 11.52
C GLY A 52 -17.82 -2.69 10.02
N ASP A 53 -16.60 -2.74 9.48
CA ASP A 53 -16.37 -2.71 8.04
C ASP A 53 -17.07 -3.88 7.34
N ARG A 54 -16.97 -5.08 7.93
CA ARG A 54 -17.63 -6.28 7.38
C ARG A 54 -19.16 -6.12 7.37
N LYS A 55 -19.69 -5.50 8.40
CA LYS A 55 -21.11 -5.22 8.49
C LYS A 55 -21.55 -4.27 7.37
N LEU A 56 -20.80 -3.20 7.13
CA LEU A 56 -21.05 -2.29 6.01
C LEU A 56 -20.99 -3.01 4.67
N ALA A 57 -20.07 -3.95 4.52
CA ALA A 57 -19.87 -4.68 3.27
C ALA A 57 -21.02 -5.64 2.93
N GLU A 58 -21.97 -5.86 3.83
CA GLU A 58 -23.13 -6.72 3.59
C GLU A 58 -24.12 -6.11 2.59
N THR A 59 -24.11 -4.78 2.42
CA THR A 59 -24.99 -4.10 1.47
C THR A 59 -24.18 -3.43 0.36
N ARG A 60 -24.82 -3.23 -0.80
CA ARG A 60 -24.17 -2.53 -1.92
C ARG A 60 -23.79 -1.10 -1.54
N GLU A 61 -24.67 -0.40 -0.83
CA GLU A 61 -24.43 0.96 -0.38
C GLU A 61 -23.26 1.02 0.60
N GLY A 62 -23.21 0.08 1.54
CA GLY A 62 -22.12 -0.02 2.50
C GLY A 62 -20.80 -0.34 1.82
N GLN A 63 -20.80 -1.19 0.80
CA GLN A 63 -19.61 -1.51 0.02
C GLN A 63 -19.06 -0.26 -0.67
N SER A 64 -19.93 0.52 -1.29
CA SER A 64 -19.55 1.77 -1.97
C SER A 64 -18.99 2.78 -0.98
N LEU A 65 -19.61 2.92 0.17
CA LEU A 65 -19.16 3.82 1.22
C LEU A 65 -17.77 3.42 1.75
N LEU A 66 -17.58 2.13 1.99
CA LEU A 66 -16.31 1.59 2.47
C LEU A 66 -15.18 1.86 1.47
N LYS A 67 -15.42 1.58 0.19
CA LYS A 67 -14.43 1.83 -0.87
C LYS A 67 -14.08 3.31 -0.98
N GLU A 68 -15.06 4.18 -0.97
CA GLU A 68 -14.86 5.62 -1.10
C GLU A 68 -14.08 6.18 0.09
N THR A 69 -14.42 5.78 1.30
CA THR A 69 -13.73 6.21 2.50
C THR A 69 -12.25 5.82 2.47
N ARG A 70 -11.97 4.55 2.14
CA ARG A 70 -10.60 4.04 2.06
C ARG A 70 -9.82 4.75 0.97
N ARG A 71 -10.44 4.98 -0.18
CA ARG A 71 -9.81 5.68 -1.31
C ARG A 71 -9.39 7.10 -0.90
N GLN A 72 -10.28 7.84 -0.26
CA GLN A 72 -9.98 9.21 0.19
C GLN A 72 -8.85 9.27 1.20
N LEU A 73 -8.83 8.34 2.14
CA LEU A 73 -7.76 8.27 3.14
C LEU A 73 -6.40 8.06 2.48
N PHE A 74 -6.33 7.20 1.47
CA PHE A 74 -5.08 6.94 0.76
C PHE A 74 -4.67 8.11 -0.12
N GLU A 75 -5.61 8.72 -0.85
CA GLU A 75 -5.29 9.86 -1.71
C GLU A 75 -4.80 11.07 -0.91
N SER A 76 -5.35 11.30 0.28
CA SER A 76 -4.91 12.40 1.14
C SER A 76 -3.53 12.15 1.76
N SER A 77 -3.02 10.93 1.65
CA SER A 77 -1.74 10.54 2.23
C SER A 77 -0.65 10.30 1.21
N ILE A 78 -0.82 10.81 -0.02
CA ILE A 78 0.14 10.57 -1.10
C ILE A 78 1.56 11.04 -0.75
N THR A 79 1.67 12.13 0.02
CA THR A 79 2.96 12.66 0.44
C THR A 79 3.74 11.63 1.29
N VAL A 80 3.04 10.87 2.12
CA VAL A 80 3.66 9.82 2.94
C VAL A 80 4.26 8.73 2.04
N PHE A 81 3.54 8.34 0.98
CA PHE A 81 4.04 7.35 0.03
C PHE A 81 5.20 7.89 -0.81
N GLU A 82 5.16 9.17 -1.16
CA GLU A 82 6.28 9.81 -1.86
C GLU A 82 7.56 9.74 -1.03
N GLU A 83 7.48 10.07 0.25
CA GLU A 83 8.61 10.00 1.17
C GLU A 83 9.10 8.57 1.38
N MET A 84 8.17 7.63 1.50
CA MET A 84 8.47 6.21 1.67
C MET A 84 9.31 5.68 0.49
N ILE A 85 8.89 5.98 -0.73
CA ILE A 85 9.60 5.57 -1.95
C ILE A 85 10.96 6.25 -2.03
N ALA A 86 11.02 7.56 -1.76
CA ALA A 86 12.27 8.31 -1.82
C ALA A 86 13.29 7.79 -0.81
N GLN A 87 12.87 7.53 0.43
CA GLN A 87 13.76 7.06 1.48
C GLN A 87 14.26 5.64 1.24
N THR A 88 13.43 4.77 0.70
CA THR A 88 13.79 3.38 0.48
C THR A 88 14.60 3.18 -0.80
N THR A 89 14.15 3.78 -1.91
CA THR A 89 14.72 3.51 -3.24
C THR A 89 15.47 4.69 -3.85
N GLY A 90 15.28 5.89 -3.33
CA GLY A 90 15.83 7.11 -3.93
C GLY A 90 15.07 7.55 -5.18
N CYS A 91 13.98 6.88 -5.52
CA CYS A 91 13.20 7.18 -6.72
C CYS A 91 12.06 8.14 -6.43
N LYS A 92 11.43 8.65 -7.49
CA LYS A 92 10.26 9.51 -7.38
C LYS A 92 8.99 8.74 -7.67
N LEU A 93 7.97 8.96 -6.84
CA LEU A 93 6.64 8.43 -7.07
C LEU A 93 5.98 9.22 -8.21
N ILE A 94 5.46 8.51 -9.20
CA ILE A 94 4.76 9.13 -10.34
C ILE A 94 3.26 9.07 -10.12
N SER A 95 2.72 7.92 -9.73
CA SER A 95 1.29 7.75 -9.51
C SER A 95 1.00 6.72 -8.45
N LEU A 96 -0.18 6.84 -7.82
CA LEU A 96 -0.66 5.91 -6.81
C LEU A 96 -2.03 5.43 -7.24
N HIS A 97 -2.22 4.10 -7.19
CA HIS A 97 -3.49 3.45 -7.49
C HIS A 97 -3.81 2.51 -6.35
N THR A 98 -5.04 2.50 -5.90
CA THR A 98 -5.43 1.62 -4.81
C THR A 98 -6.90 1.25 -4.92
N ASP A 99 -7.20 0.04 -4.49
CA ASP A 99 -8.58 -0.43 -4.38
C ASP A 99 -8.65 -1.47 -3.27
N ILE A 100 -9.84 -1.67 -2.73
CA ILE A 100 -10.11 -2.65 -1.70
C ILE A 100 -11.26 -3.54 -2.15
N SER A 101 -11.11 -4.85 -1.96
CA SER A 101 -12.18 -5.79 -2.19
C SER A 101 -13.11 -5.80 -0.98
N SER A 102 -14.37 -5.40 -1.16
CA SER A 102 -15.36 -5.47 -0.10
C SER A 102 -15.72 -6.93 0.24
N LYS A 103 -15.41 -7.85 -0.67
CA LYS A 103 -15.67 -9.28 -0.49
C LYS A 103 -14.61 -9.94 0.40
N THR A 104 -13.34 -9.68 0.13
CA THR A 104 -12.23 -10.35 0.82
C THR A 104 -11.54 -9.46 1.85
N GLY A 105 -11.73 -8.15 1.76
CA GLY A 105 -11.01 -7.18 2.59
C GLY A 105 -9.58 -6.95 2.15
N GLU A 106 -9.18 -7.54 1.02
CA GLU A 106 -7.85 -7.34 0.49
C GLU A 106 -7.72 -5.95 -0.15
N ARG A 107 -6.60 -5.30 0.13
CA ARG A 107 -6.25 -4.02 -0.51
C ARG A 107 -5.03 -4.23 -1.38
N ILE A 108 -5.08 -3.66 -2.57
CA ILE A 108 -3.94 -3.61 -3.48
C ILE A 108 -3.56 -2.14 -3.66
N ILE A 109 -2.28 -1.84 -3.52
CA ILE A 109 -1.73 -0.51 -3.79
C ILE A 109 -0.68 -0.68 -4.88
N VAL A 110 -0.76 0.11 -5.94
CA VAL A 110 0.25 0.12 -6.99
C VAL A 110 0.84 1.53 -7.05
N LEU A 111 2.14 1.61 -6.83
CA LEU A 111 2.88 2.87 -6.93
C LEU A 111 3.76 2.78 -8.17
N THR A 112 3.63 3.74 -9.09
CA THR A 112 4.55 3.79 -10.23
C THR A 112 5.65 4.78 -9.93
N THR A 113 6.86 4.47 -10.39
CA THR A 113 8.05 5.28 -10.13
C THR A 113 8.71 5.72 -11.44
N ASN A 114 9.67 6.62 -11.33
CA ASN A 114 10.45 7.11 -12.48
C ASN A 114 11.62 6.21 -12.86
N THR A 115 11.73 5.02 -12.26
CA THR A 115 12.89 4.13 -12.43
C THR A 115 12.44 2.68 -12.52
N ASN A 116 13.11 1.88 -13.35
CA ASN A 116 12.90 0.44 -13.38
C ASN A 116 13.55 -0.17 -12.14
N LEU A 117 12.71 -0.56 -11.19
CA LEU A 117 13.17 -1.08 -9.89
C LEU A 117 13.84 -2.45 -10.01
N GLU A 118 13.43 -3.26 -10.98
CA GLU A 118 14.06 -4.56 -11.19
C GLU A 118 15.50 -4.40 -11.66
N GLU A 119 15.78 -3.39 -12.46
CA GLU A 119 17.16 -3.07 -12.88
C GLU A 119 17.96 -2.42 -11.75
N LEU A 120 17.32 -1.53 -11.00
CA LEU A 120 17.97 -0.84 -9.87
C LEU A 120 18.49 -1.84 -8.82
N TYR A 121 17.75 -2.91 -8.60
CA TYR A 121 18.09 -3.93 -7.59
C TYR A 121 18.53 -5.25 -8.22
N ARG A 122 19.06 -5.19 -9.41
CA ARG A 122 19.56 -6.38 -10.11
C ARG A 122 20.73 -7.05 -9.37
#